data_63687caa9b71c267c83c25fb2c3952b3
#
_entry.id   63687caa9b71c267c83c25fb2c3952b3
#
_cell.length_a   1.000
_cell.length_b   1.000
_cell.length_c   1.000
_cell.angle_alpha   90.00
_cell.angle_beta   90.00
_cell.angle_gamma   90.00
#
_symmetry.space_group_name_H-M   'P 1'
#
loop_
_entity.id
_entity.type
_entity.pdbx_description
1 polymer ?
#
loop_
_entity_poly.entity_id
_entity_poly.type
_entity_poly.pdbx_seq_one_letter_code
_entity_poly.pdbx_strand_id
1 'polypeptide(L)'
;MTAQEARYETMWRSLPNIVQSRIRQSVEHGIFSLTFYKSVSPDAFRDIKPTLFKLESLGYETEYCEVDIEDVNVPYDITKDTKLTIMW
;
A
#
# COMPACT_ATOMS: atom_id res chain seq x y z
N MET A 1 -11.34 10.34 -23.92
CA MET A 1 -10.29 10.13 -22.91
C MET A 1 -9.01 10.83 -23.37
N THR A 2 -8.42 11.67 -22.53
CA THR A 2 -7.14 12.30 -22.83
C THR A 2 -5.99 11.30 -22.62
N ALA A 3 -4.81 11.63 -23.15
CA ALA A 3 -3.62 10.79 -22.93
C ALA A 3 -3.26 10.70 -21.43
N GLN A 4 -3.45 11.78 -20.69
CA GLN A 4 -3.22 11.80 -19.24
C GLN A 4 -4.19 10.87 -18.52
N GLU A 5 -5.46 10.90 -18.82
CA GLU A 5 -6.47 10.00 -18.23
C GLU A 5 -6.16 8.55 -18.56
N ALA A 6 -5.75 8.27 -19.80
CA ALA A 6 -5.37 6.92 -20.22
C ALA A 6 -4.15 6.40 -19.43
N ARG A 7 -3.15 7.27 -19.18
CA ARG A 7 -1.98 6.90 -18.37
C ARG A 7 -2.35 6.61 -16.93
N TYR A 8 -3.20 7.46 -16.33
CA TYR A 8 -3.68 7.25 -14.96
C TYR A 8 -4.42 5.93 -14.84
N GLU A 9 -5.33 5.66 -15.74
CA GLU A 9 -6.11 4.43 -15.71
C GLU A 9 -5.24 3.18 -15.91
N THR A 10 -4.28 3.24 -16.82
CA THR A 10 -3.32 2.16 -17.04
C THR A 10 -2.47 1.90 -15.80
N MET A 11 -1.94 2.95 -15.17
CA MET A 11 -1.19 2.83 -13.92
C MET A 11 -2.03 2.26 -12.81
N TRP A 12 -3.25 2.77 -12.64
CA TRP A 12 -4.18 2.28 -11.62
C TRP A 12 -4.45 0.79 -11.78
N ARG A 13 -4.78 0.35 -13.00
CA ARG A 13 -5.09 -1.06 -13.29
C ARG A 13 -3.89 -1.99 -13.13
N SER A 14 -2.67 -1.46 -13.23
CA SER A 14 -1.44 -2.23 -13.05
C SER A 14 -1.03 -2.40 -11.58
N LEU A 15 -1.70 -1.73 -10.65
CA LEU A 15 -1.50 -1.93 -9.22
C LEU A 15 -1.99 -3.32 -8.80
N PRO A 16 -1.41 -3.91 -7.73
CA PRO A 16 -1.94 -5.15 -7.17
C PRO A 16 -3.43 -5.02 -6.83
N ASN A 17 -4.21 -6.05 -7.10
CA ASN A 17 -5.66 -6.03 -6.87
C ASN A 17 -6.04 -5.71 -5.44
N ILE A 18 -5.26 -6.20 -4.47
CA ILE A 18 -5.49 -5.91 -3.05
C ILE A 18 -5.33 -4.42 -2.74
N VAL A 19 -4.35 -3.76 -3.37
CA VAL A 19 -4.13 -2.32 -3.20
C VAL A 19 -5.30 -1.53 -3.78
N GLN A 20 -5.74 -1.86 -4.99
CA GLN A 20 -6.89 -1.21 -5.63
C GLN A 20 -8.17 -1.36 -4.78
N SER A 21 -8.48 -2.58 -4.35
CA SER A 21 -9.66 -2.88 -3.54
C SER A 21 -9.69 -2.10 -2.23
N ARG A 22 -8.55 -2.07 -1.54
CA ARG A 22 -8.44 -1.41 -0.24
C ARG A 22 -8.52 0.12 -0.37
N ILE A 23 -7.94 0.69 -1.41
CA ILE A 23 -8.07 2.13 -1.67
C ILE A 23 -9.53 2.49 -1.93
N ARG A 24 -10.21 1.75 -2.81
CA ARG A 24 -11.64 1.96 -3.10
C ARG A 24 -12.49 1.85 -1.85
N GLN A 25 -12.27 0.84 -1.04
CA GLN A 25 -13.00 0.65 0.22
C GLN A 25 -12.78 1.83 1.18
N SER A 26 -11.55 2.31 1.29
CA SER A 26 -11.21 3.46 2.14
C SER A 26 -11.91 4.73 1.65
N VAL A 27 -11.93 4.96 0.35
CA VAL A 27 -12.64 6.10 -0.25
C VAL A 27 -14.13 6.04 0.05
N GLU A 28 -14.76 4.88 -0.09
CA GLU A 28 -16.18 4.68 0.21
C GLU A 28 -16.51 4.98 1.69
N HIS A 29 -15.59 4.73 2.59
CA HIS A 29 -15.74 5.00 4.02
C HIS A 29 -15.27 6.40 4.44
N GLY A 30 -14.85 7.24 3.50
CA GLY A 30 -14.36 8.58 3.78
C GLY A 30 -13.01 8.62 4.48
N ILE A 31 -12.20 7.58 4.33
CA ILE A 31 -10.87 7.47 4.94
C ILE A 31 -9.83 7.92 3.92
N PHE A 32 -8.84 8.72 4.36
CA PHE A 32 -7.81 9.33 3.50
C PHE A 32 -6.47 8.60 3.53
N SER A 33 -6.39 7.47 4.20
CA SER A 33 -5.16 6.69 4.27
C SER A 33 -5.46 5.21 4.53
N LEU A 34 -4.49 4.37 4.21
CA LEU A 34 -4.55 2.96 4.57
C LEU A 34 -3.14 2.43 4.81
N THR A 35 -3.05 1.36 5.59
CA THR A 35 -1.79 0.74 5.94
C THR A 35 -1.84 -0.76 5.67
N PHE A 36 -0.78 -1.27 5.05
CA PHE A 36 -0.57 -2.70 4.84
C PHE A 36 0.63 -3.17 5.67
N TYR A 37 0.53 -4.38 6.20
CA TYR A 37 1.64 -5.09 6.81
C TYR A 37 1.96 -6.34 5.99
N LYS A 38 3.22 -6.57 5.69
CA LYS A 38 3.67 -7.67 4.84
C LYS A 38 3.27 -9.05 5.39
N SER A 39 3.27 -9.21 6.71
CA SER A 39 2.86 -10.45 7.36
C SER A 39 1.37 -10.77 7.18
N VAL A 40 0.54 -9.73 7.03
CA VAL A 40 -0.91 -9.86 6.88
C VAL A 40 -1.33 -9.87 5.41
N SER A 41 -0.69 -9.04 4.61
CA SER A 41 -1.05 -8.84 3.20
C SER A 41 0.20 -8.90 2.31
N PRO A 42 0.84 -10.08 2.18
CA PRO A 42 2.09 -10.19 1.41
C PRO A 42 1.93 -9.81 -0.06
N ASP A 43 0.75 -9.97 -0.63
CA ASP A 43 0.49 -9.63 -2.04
C ASP A 43 0.60 -8.13 -2.32
N ALA A 44 0.36 -7.28 -1.31
CA ALA A 44 0.54 -5.83 -1.44
C ALA A 44 2.01 -5.42 -1.60
N PHE A 45 2.93 -6.29 -1.19
CA PHE A 45 4.38 -6.04 -1.22
C PHE A 45 5.09 -6.73 -2.39
N ARG A 46 4.34 -7.47 -3.20
CA ARG A 46 4.87 -8.05 -4.43
C ARG A 46 5.18 -6.94 -5.42
N ASP A 47 6.40 -6.93 -5.98
CA ASP A 47 6.89 -5.87 -6.88
C ASP A 47 6.73 -4.47 -6.26
N ILE A 48 7.16 -4.31 -5.01
CA ILE A 48 6.93 -3.09 -4.22
C ILE A 48 7.51 -1.82 -4.88
N LYS A 49 8.69 -1.89 -5.48
CA LYS A 49 9.31 -0.71 -6.09
C LYS A 49 8.48 -0.13 -7.24
N PRO A 50 8.04 -0.95 -8.24
CA PRO A 50 7.12 -0.46 -9.26
C PRO A 50 5.80 0.04 -8.69
N THR A 51 5.27 -0.63 -7.65
CA THR A 51 4.02 -0.22 -6.99
C THR A 51 4.15 1.17 -6.36
N LEU A 52 5.24 1.42 -5.63
CA LEU A 52 5.50 2.74 -5.02
C LEU A 52 5.61 3.82 -6.10
N PHE A 53 6.33 3.56 -7.17
CA PHE A 53 6.46 4.49 -8.28
C PHE A 53 5.11 4.84 -8.91
N LYS A 54 4.27 3.84 -9.15
CA LYS A 54 2.93 4.03 -9.73
C LYS A 54 2.03 4.84 -8.81
N LEU A 55 2.03 4.53 -7.51
CA LEU A 55 1.25 5.26 -6.52
C LEU A 55 1.66 6.73 -6.45
N GLU A 56 2.95 7.02 -6.40
CA GLU A 56 3.45 8.40 -6.41
C GLU A 56 3.09 9.12 -7.69
N SER A 57 3.19 8.45 -8.84
CA SER A 57 2.80 9.01 -10.15
C SER A 57 1.30 9.32 -10.23
N LEU A 58 0.47 8.58 -9.49
CA LEU A 58 -0.97 8.83 -9.40
C LEU A 58 -1.33 9.94 -8.38
N GLY A 59 -0.35 10.48 -7.67
CA GLY A 59 -0.55 11.56 -6.70
C GLY A 59 -0.72 11.10 -5.27
N TYR A 60 -0.55 9.80 -4.97
CA TYR A 60 -0.57 9.31 -3.60
C TYR A 60 0.76 9.55 -2.91
N GLU A 61 0.70 9.81 -1.61
CA GLU A 61 1.88 9.79 -0.76
C GLU A 61 2.07 8.36 -0.21
N THR A 62 3.32 7.92 -0.17
CA THR A 62 3.64 6.58 0.33
C THR A 62 4.70 6.64 1.41
N GLU A 63 4.56 5.80 2.41
CA GLU A 63 5.54 5.59 3.46
C GLU A 63 5.81 4.09 3.57
N TYR A 64 7.05 3.70 3.33
CA TYR A 64 7.47 2.30 3.32
C TYR A 64 8.63 2.13 4.29
N CYS A 65 8.43 1.35 5.33
CA CYS A 65 9.44 1.16 6.37
C CYS A 65 9.32 -0.20 7.06
N GLU A 66 10.39 -0.60 7.74
CA GLU A 66 10.35 -1.73 8.66
C GLU A 66 9.92 -1.27 10.03
N VAL A 67 9.08 -2.06 10.69
CA VAL A 67 8.61 -1.82 12.05
C VAL A 67 8.90 -3.03 12.92
N ASP A 68 9.22 -2.79 14.18
CA ASP A 68 9.39 -3.86 15.16
C ASP A 68 8.03 -4.17 15.78
N ILE A 69 7.64 -5.45 15.72
CA ILE A 69 6.42 -5.92 16.36
C ILE A 69 6.82 -6.69 17.61
N GLU A 70 6.40 -6.17 18.75
CA GLU A 70 6.58 -6.82 20.03
C GLU A 70 5.47 -7.86 20.22
N ASP A 71 5.84 -9.15 20.31
CA ASP A 71 4.89 -10.19 20.70
C ASP A 71 4.72 -10.18 22.21
N VAL A 72 3.52 -9.83 22.68
CA VAL A 72 3.20 -9.72 24.11
C VAL A 72 3.29 -11.07 24.82
N ASN A 73 3.16 -12.18 24.08
CA ASN A 73 3.22 -13.54 24.63
C ASN A 73 4.64 -14.07 24.73
N VAL A 74 5.59 -13.49 24.01
CA VAL A 74 7.02 -13.86 23.99
C VAL A 74 7.85 -12.58 24.04
N PRO A 75 8.05 -12.01 25.25
CA PRO A 75 8.64 -10.68 25.41
C PRO A 75 10.10 -10.54 24.94
N TYR A 76 10.72 -11.62 24.50
CA TYR A 76 12.09 -11.64 24.00
C TYR A 76 12.19 -11.79 22.48
N ASP A 77 11.07 -12.04 21.79
CA ASP A 77 11.04 -12.15 20.32
C ASP A 77 10.51 -10.85 19.72
N ILE A 78 11.44 -10.02 19.22
CA ILE A 78 11.11 -8.87 18.39
C ILE A 78 11.04 -9.37 16.96
N THR A 79 9.84 -9.47 16.41
CA THR A 79 9.64 -9.75 15.00
C THR A 79 9.59 -8.44 14.22
N LYS A 80 10.32 -8.40 13.11
CA LYS A 80 10.28 -7.26 12.19
C LYS A 80 9.22 -7.51 11.13
N ASP A 81 8.41 -6.49 10.86
CA ASP A 81 7.46 -6.49 9.76
C ASP A 81 7.72 -5.30 8.84
N THR A 82 7.23 -5.39 7.63
CA THR A 82 7.30 -4.29 6.66
C THR A 82 5.94 -3.62 6.59
N LYS A 83 5.94 -2.30 6.67
CA LYS A 83 4.74 -1.48 6.69
C LYS A 83 4.72 -0.57 5.46
N LEU A 84 3.59 -0.56 4.75
CA LEU A 84 3.31 0.37 3.67
C LEU A 84 2.09 1.20 4.04
N THR A 85 2.26 2.51 4.11
CA THR A 85 1.16 3.46 4.31
C THR A 85 0.95 4.25 3.03
N ILE A 86 -0.29 4.33 2.58
CA ILE A 86 -0.70 5.08 1.39
C ILE A 86 -1.67 6.16 1.85
N MET A 87 -1.41 7.39 1.46
CA MET A 87 -2.19 8.57 1.86
C MET A 87 -2.60 9.38 0.63
N TRP A 88 -3.77 10.00 0.72
CA TRP A 88 -4.26 10.88 -0.35
C TRP A 88 -5.02 12.09 0.15
#